data_142269dbca15fe62417a99731ed15561
#
_entry.id   142269dbca15fe62417a99731ed15561
#
_cell.length_a   1.000
_cell.length_b   1.000
_cell.length_c   1.000
_cell.angle_alpha   90.00
_cell.angle_beta   90.00
_cell.angle_gamma   90.00
#
_symmetry.space_group_name_H-M   'P 1'
#
loop_
_entity.id
_entity.type
_entity.pdbx_description
1 polymer ?
#
loop_
_entity_poly.entity_id
_entity_poly.type
_entity_poly.pdbx_seq_one_letter_code
_entity_poly.pdbx_strand_id
1 'polypeptide(L)'
;MAKDDSEVTIQPSTTYRGYQYIQITLPSHKGALPLDCVKGLVLSSDNLPTGTYEAVTANGRTGKLANQLFRNIQRSQLGNFFTIPTDCPQRNERMGWTGDAQAYTRTATYNSDVQNFFRQWMVTVRADQGVGSVTEAPGGIGSTVPTYNLADDTTFADGTTWAAAVCMVPWQLYTQYGNTQVIEENMEAMMAWLNGMDFYDFSETYPHLSAKTSGLSDWLAMDPNTPADLVNNAIYIYMMEVTACMADAIGRTDYAD
;
A
#
# COMPACT_ATOMS: atom_id res chain seq x y z
N MET A 1 -11.67 29.73 20.44
CA MET A 1 -12.21 29.79 21.82
C MET A 1 -13.57 30.46 21.77
N ALA A 2 -14.59 29.78 22.32
CA ALA A 2 -15.87 30.45 22.52
C ALA A 2 -15.68 31.65 23.45
N LYS A 3 -16.24 32.80 23.08
CA LYS A 3 -16.13 34.03 23.84
C LYS A 3 -17.26 34.20 24.87
N ASP A 4 -18.21 33.29 24.83
CA ASP A 4 -19.38 33.23 25.69
C ASP A 4 -19.69 31.78 26.08
N ASP A 5 -20.81 31.53 26.71
CA ASP A 5 -21.25 30.18 27.12
C ASP A 5 -21.98 29.41 25.98
N SER A 6 -21.77 29.78 24.72
CA SER A 6 -22.34 29.07 23.59
C SER A 6 -21.68 27.70 23.40
N GLU A 7 -22.46 26.75 22.90
CA GLU A 7 -21.97 25.45 22.47
C GLU A 7 -21.08 25.60 21.23
N VAL A 8 -19.90 24.99 21.26
CA VAL A 8 -18.94 25.04 20.16
C VAL A 8 -18.58 23.62 19.73
N THR A 9 -18.78 23.33 18.44
CA THR A 9 -18.29 22.11 17.83
C THR A 9 -16.89 22.36 17.25
N ILE A 10 -15.92 21.53 17.65
CA ILE A 10 -14.54 21.57 17.16
C ILE A 10 -14.30 20.28 16.37
N GLN A 11 -14.06 20.42 15.06
CA GLN A 11 -13.75 19.31 14.17
C GLN A 11 -12.56 19.70 13.28
N PRO A 12 -11.47 18.89 13.25
CA PRO A 12 -10.42 19.05 12.26
C PRO A 12 -10.98 18.83 10.85
N SER A 13 -10.64 19.70 9.89
CA SER A 13 -11.14 19.62 8.51
C SER A 13 -10.08 19.17 7.51
N THR A 14 -8.79 19.27 7.86
CA THR A 14 -7.68 19.04 6.92
C THR A 14 -6.74 17.91 7.37
N THR A 15 -7.05 17.23 8.45
CA THR A 15 -6.26 16.13 8.97
C THR A 15 -7.13 15.10 9.66
N TYR A 16 -6.66 13.85 9.70
CA TYR A 16 -7.25 12.77 10.48
C TYR A 16 -6.20 12.12 11.37
N ARG A 17 -6.64 11.40 12.39
CA ARG A 17 -5.76 10.76 13.37
C ARG A 17 -6.32 9.40 13.77
N GLY A 18 -5.46 8.38 13.84
CA GLY A 18 -5.74 7.19 14.64
C GLY A 18 -5.37 7.46 16.10
N TYR A 19 -6.19 7.01 17.06
CA TYR A 19 -5.95 7.22 18.49
C TYR A 19 -6.59 6.13 19.33
N GLN A 20 -6.05 5.93 20.51
CA GLN A 20 -6.65 5.11 21.56
C GLN A 20 -7.22 5.96 22.71
N TYR A 21 -6.64 7.12 22.93
CA TYR A 21 -7.00 8.03 24.02
C TYR A 21 -7.09 9.46 23.49
N ILE A 22 -8.03 10.21 24.05
CA ILE A 22 -8.19 11.64 23.79
C ILE A 22 -8.02 12.37 25.13
N GLN A 23 -7.12 13.35 25.15
CA GLN A 23 -6.97 14.24 26.30
C GLN A 23 -7.59 15.58 25.97
N ILE A 24 -8.50 16.04 26.83
CA ILE A 24 -9.09 17.37 26.73
C ILE A 24 -8.72 18.16 27.96
N THR A 25 -8.12 19.34 27.76
CA THR A 25 -7.77 20.26 28.85
C THR A 25 -8.72 21.43 28.85
N LEU A 26 -9.39 21.62 29.95
CA LEU A 26 -10.30 22.76 30.19
C LEU A 26 -9.75 23.71 31.23
N PRO A 27 -10.14 24.98 31.20
CA PRO A 27 -9.95 25.88 32.34
C PRO A 27 -10.63 25.32 33.59
N SER A 28 -9.96 25.41 34.73
CA SER A 28 -10.41 24.79 36.00
C SER A 28 -11.81 25.19 36.47
N HIS A 29 -12.30 26.34 36.04
CA HIS A 29 -13.63 26.87 36.42
C HIS A 29 -14.79 26.29 35.57
N LYS A 30 -14.50 25.50 34.51
CA LYS A 30 -15.56 24.98 33.61
C LYS A 30 -16.15 23.61 34.03
N GLY A 31 -15.61 23.00 35.07
CA GLY A 31 -16.07 21.70 35.53
C GLY A 31 -15.72 20.53 34.62
N ALA A 32 -16.34 19.36 34.83
CA ALA A 32 -16.12 18.16 34.04
C ALA A 32 -16.96 18.17 32.74
N LEU A 33 -16.38 17.64 31.66
CA LEU A 33 -17.11 17.45 30.40
C LEU A 33 -18.00 16.20 30.47
N PRO A 34 -19.18 16.23 29.84
CA PRO A 34 -19.96 15.02 29.60
C PRO A 34 -19.18 14.02 28.75
N LEU A 35 -19.34 12.72 28.99
CA LEU A 35 -18.64 11.69 28.21
C LEU A 35 -19.07 11.64 26.74
N ASP A 36 -20.26 12.08 26.43
CA ASP A 36 -20.82 12.12 25.07
C ASP A 36 -20.46 13.39 24.27
N CYS A 37 -19.71 14.31 24.87
CA CYS A 37 -19.23 15.51 24.17
C CYS A 37 -18.14 15.20 23.11
N VAL A 38 -17.55 14.00 23.15
CA VAL A 38 -16.55 13.56 22.17
C VAL A 38 -17.13 12.45 21.29
N LYS A 39 -17.06 12.65 20.00
CA LYS A 39 -17.47 11.66 18.98
C LYS A 39 -16.29 11.34 18.07
N GLY A 40 -15.97 10.05 17.92
CA GLY A 40 -15.02 9.58 16.90
C GLY A 40 -15.73 9.44 15.56
N LEU A 41 -15.23 10.11 14.53
CA LEU A 41 -15.70 9.94 13.16
C LEU A 41 -14.73 8.99 12.45
N VAL A 42 -15.26 7.89 11.92
CA VAL A 42 -14.48 6.97 11.09
C VAL A 42 -14.39 7.54 9.68
N LEU A 43 -13.17 7.75 9.20
CA LEU A 43 -12.89 8.17 7.84
C LEU A 43 -12.23 7.01 7.09
N SER A 44 -12.79 6.61 5.97
CA SER A 44 -12.27 5.56 5.10
C SER A 44 -12.81 5.75 3.69
N SER A 45 -12.13 5.20 2.69
CA SER A 45 -12.72 5.03 1.37
C SER A 45 -13.88 4.02 1.45
N ASP A 46 -14.96 4.28 0.73
CA ASP A 46 -16.19 3.47 0.76
C ASP A 46 -16.02 2.20 -0.07
N ASN A 47 -15.27 1.24 0.47
CA ASN A 47 -15.06 -0.07 -0.13
C ASN A 47 -16.06 -1.06 0.47
N LEU A 48 -17.00 -1.53 -0.34
CA LEU A 48 -18.05 -2.44 0.10
C LEU A 48 -17.49 -3.79 0.54
N PRO A 49 -17.86 -4.32 1.72
CA PRO A 49 -17.49 -5.67 2.13
C PRO A 49 -17.96 -6.72 1.12
N THR A 50 -17.08 -7.65 0.74
CA THR A 50 -17.37 -8.70 -0.24
C THR A 50 -17.76 -10.04 0.37
N GLY A 51 -17.56 -10.21 1.67
CA GLY A 51 -17.87 -11.45 2.33
C GLY A 51 -17.85 -11.36 3.85
N THR A 52 -18.24 -12.47 4.45
CA THR A 52 -18.20 -12.68 5.89
C THR A 52 -17.42 -13.95 6.20
N TYR A 53 -16.77 -13.97 7.34
CA TYR A 53 -16.05 -15.13 7.82
C TYR A 53 -16.49 -15.48 9.24
N GLU A 54 -16.83 -16.74 9.46
CA GLU A 54 -17.14 -17.27 10.77
C GLU A 54 -16.48 -18.65 10.96
N ALA A 55 -15.58 -18.75 11.91
CA ALA A 55 -15.02 -20.03 12.35
C ALA A 55 -15.82 -20.55 13.55
N VAL A 56 -16.33 -21.78 13.40
CA VAL A 56 -17.02 -22.51 14.46
C VAL A 56 -16.20 -23.74 14.82
N THR A 57 -15.87 -23.88 16.10
CA THR A 57 -15.13 -25.06 16.60
C THR A 57 -15.85 -25.68 17.79
N ALA A 58 -15.67 -26.99 17.95
CA ALA A 58 -16.31 -27.74 19.05
C ALA A 58 -15.96 -27.21 20.45
N ASN A 59 -14.73 -26.69 20.63
CA ASN A 59 -14.29 -26.08 21.89
C ASN A 59 -14.52 -24.57 21.99
N GLY A 60 -15.02 -23.93 20.94
CA GLY A 60 -15.35 -22.51 20.86
C GLY A 60 -14.15 -21.55 20.95
N ARG A 61 -12.97 -21.97 21.37
CA ARG A 61 -11.83 -21.08 21.61
C ARG A 61 -11.11 -20.69 20.32
N THR A 62 -10.77 -21.65 19.51
CA THR A 62 -10.05 -21.40 18.23
C THR A 62 -10.91 -20.56 17.29
N GLY A 63 -12.22 -20.87 17.23
CA GLY A 63 -13.17 -20.05 16.45
C GLY A 63 -13.19 -18.59 16.90
N LYS A 64 -13.23 -18.32 18.20
CA LYS A 64 -13.21 -16.94 18.72
C LYS A 64 -11.96 -16.16 18.32
N LEU A 65 -10.79 -16.79 18.38
CA LEU A 65 -9.52 -16.15 17.99
C LEU A 65 -9.46 -15.87 16.48
N ALA A 66 -9.85 -16.84 15.65
CA ALA A 66 -9.89 -16.66 14.21
C ALA A 66 -10.89 -15.55 13.80
N ASN A 67 -12.06 -15.55 14.39
CA ASN A 67 -13.06 -14.49 14.16
C ASN A 67 -12.57 -13.12 14.64
N GLN A 68 -11.83 -13.07 15.74
CA GLN A 68 -11.22 -11.82 16.22
C GLN A 68 -10.12 -11.35 15.28
N LEU A 69 -9.26 -12.24 14.78
CA LEU A 69 -8.23 -11.92 13.81
C LEU A 69 -8.84 -11.33 12.53
N PHE A 70 -9.86 -11.96 11.98
CA PHE A 70 -10.56 -11.46 10.81
C PHE A 70 -11.11 -10.04 11.02
N ARG A 71 -11.78 -9.78 12.14
CA ARG A 71 -12.25 -8.43 12.49
C ARG A 71 -11.12 -7.42 12.64
N ASN A 72 -9.98 -7.83 13.19
CA ASN A 72 -8.82 -6.95 13.34
C ASN A 72 -8.25 -6.57 11.96
N ILE A 73 -8.16 -7.53 11.04
CA ILE A 73 -7.68 -7.29 9.66
C ILE A 73 -8.63 -6.31 8.94
N GLN A 74 -9.94 -6.54 9.01
CA GLN A 74 -10.92 -5.61 8.43
C GLN A 74 -10.82 -4.20 9.03
N ARG A 75 -10.59 -4.11 10.35
CA ARG A 75 -10.42 -2.83 11.05
C ARG A 75 -9.15 -2.10 10.60
N SER A 76 -8.05 -2.84 10.42
CA SER A 76 -6.79 -2.28 9.91
C SER A 76 -6.97 -1.76 8.50
N GLN A 77 -7.63 -2.52 7.62
CA GLN A 77 -7.93 -2.09 6.26
C GLN A 77 -8.78 -0.81 6.25
N LEU A 78 -9.85 -0.78 7.03
CA LEU A 78 -10.72 0.40 7.15
C LEU A 78 -9.96 1.64 7.60
N GLY A 79 -9.02 1.49 8.54
CA GLY A 79 -8.23 2.60 9.07
C GLY A 79 -7.14 3.10 8.13
N ASN A 80 -6.67 2.25 7.20
CA ASN A 80 -5.56 2.57 6.29
C ASN A 80 -6.00 2.90 4.86
N PHE A 81 -7.22 2.55 4.47
CA PHE A 81 -7.74 2.82 3.13
C PHE A 81 -8.52 4.13 3.11
N PHE A 82 -7.81 5.23 3.03
CA PHE A 82 -8.37 6.57 2.91
C PHE A 82 -7.70 7.32 1.76
N THR A 83 -8.35 7.33 0.60
CA THR A 83 -7.89 7.84 -0.71
C THR A 83 -6.70 7.07 -1.30
N ILE A 84 -5.73 6.69 -0.51
CA ILE A 84 -4.57 5.86 -0.86
C ILE A 84 -4.40 4.74 0.16
N PRO A 85 -3.71 3.63 -0.18
CA PRO A 85 -3.37 2.58 0.78
C PRO A 85 -2.21 3.04 1.67
N THR A 86 -2.52 3.55 2.87
CA THR A 86 -1.50 3.99 3.81
C THR A 86 -0.97 2.84 4.67
N ASP A 87 0.26 2.96 5.12
CA ASP A 87 0.91 2.01 6.03
C ASP A 87 0.32 2.04 7.45
N CYS A 88 0.00 3.24 7.94
CA CYS A 88 -0.45 3.44 9.32
C CYS A 88 -1.32 4.69 9.47
N PRO A 89 -2.42 4.66 10.30
CA PRO A 89 -3.25 5.83 10.55
C PRO A 89 -2.89 6.60 11.82
N GLN A 90 -2.07 6.02 12.73
CA GLN A 90 -1.93 6.48 14.12
C GLN A 90 -0.75 7.42 14.39
N ARG A 91 0.14 7.62 13.44
CA ARG A 91 1.32 8.47 13.57
C ARG A 91 1.48 9.41 12.37
N ASN A 92 2.51 10.25 12.36
CA ASN A 92 2.74 11.25 11.31
C ASN A 92 3.39 10.69 10.03
N GLU A 93 3.29 9.41 9.77
CA GLU A 93 3.71 8.76 8.54
C GLU A 93 2.56 8.81 7.52
N ARG A 94 1.62 7.88 7.55
CA ARG A 94 0.44 7.83 6.68
C ARG A 94 0.78 7.98 5.21
N MET A 95 1.79 7.25 4.76
CA MET A 95 2.27 7.25 3.38
C MET A 95 1.72 6.06 2.61
N GLY A 96 1.60 6.21 1.31
CA GLY A 96 1.23 5.14 0.39
C GLY A 96 2.43 4.27 0.04
N TRP A 97 2.96 3.52 1.02
CA TRP A 97 4.08 2.61 0.81
C TRP A 97 3.74 1.53 -0.20
N THR A 98 4.50 1.47 -1.28
CA THR A 98 4.24 0.57 -2.40
C THR A 98 4.45 -0.90 -2.02
N GLY A 99 5.44 -1.20 -1.17
CA GLY A 99 5.66 -2.54 -0.64
C GLY A 99 4.49 -3.04 0.20
N ASP A 100 3.99 -2.20 1.13
CA ASP A 100 2.82 -2.51 1.96
C ASP A 100 1.58 -2.73 1.10
N ALA A 101 1.34 -1.83 0.15
CA ALA A 101 0.20 -1.90 -0.74
C ALA A 101 0.18 -3.21 -1.54
N GLN A 102 1.29 -3.59 -2.19
CA GLN A 102 1.36 -4.81 -2.99
C GLN A 102 1.19 -6.08 -2.14
N ALA A 103 1.81 -6.12 -0.96
CA ALA A 103 1.71 -7.27 -0.07
C ALA A 103 0.29 -7.48 0.45
N TYR A 104 -0.45 -6.38 0.64
CA TYR A 104 -1.79 -6.42 1.21
C TYR A 104 -2.91 -6.47 0.16
N THR A 105 -2.68 -6.08 -1.10
CA THR A 105 -3.72 -5.99 -2.15
C THR A 105 -4.57 -7.26 -2.24
N ARG A 106 -3.95 -8.44 -2.27
CA ARG A 106 -4.68 -9.71 -2.33
C ARG A 106 -5.58 -9.93 -1.11
N THR A 107 -5.10 -9.63 0.07
CA THR A 107 -5.91 -9.70 1.30
C THR A 107 -7.08 -8.72 1.25
N ALA A 108 -6.83 -7.51 0.75
CA ALA A 108 -7.84 -6.47 0.62
C ALA A 108 -9.00 -6.91 -0.29
N THR A 109 -8.71 -7.62 -1.40
CA THR A 109 -9.74 -8.10 -2.33
C THR A 109 -10.67 -9.15 -1.71
N TYR A 110 -10.22 -9.90 -0.72
CA TYR A 110 -11.08 -10.84 0.02
C TYR A 110 -11.97 -10.15 1.05
N ASN A 111 -11.55 -9.01 1.56
CA ASN A 111 -12.29 -8.28 2.60
C ASN A 111 -13.34 -7.34 2.01
N SER A 112 -13.03 -6.71 0.87
CA SER A 112 -13.87 -5.67 0.27
C SER A 112 -13.67 -5.59 -1.24
N ASP A 113 -14.64 -5.01 -1.94
CA ASP A 113 -14.44 -4.61 -3.34
C ASP A 113 -13.52 -3.38 -3.38
N VAL A 114 -12.26 -3.64 -3.68
CA VAL A 114 -11.21 -2.62 -3.72
C VAL A 114 -10.72 -2.33 -5.14
N GLN A 115 -11.43 -2.83 -6.16
CA GLN A 115 -11.01 -2.66 -7.56
C GLN A 115 -10.84 -1.18 -7.91
N ASN A 116 -11.87 -0.38 -7.67
CA ASN A 116 -11.84 1.05 -7.99
C ASN A 116 -10.86 1.82 -7.11
N PHE A 117 -10.72 1.43 -5.84
CA PHE A 117 -9.76 2.04 -4.92
C PHE A 117 -8.33 1.91 -5.44
N PHE A 118 -7.89 0.70 -5.76
CA PHE A 118 -6.55 0.48 -6.29
C PHE A 118 -6.38 1.00 -7.71
N ARG A 119 -7.39 0.90 -8.60
CA ARG A 119 -7.30 1.51 -9.93
C ARG A 119 -7.08 3.01 -9.85
N GLN A 120 -7.77 3.69 -8.94
CA GLN A 120 -7.56 5.13 -8.71
C GLN A 120 -6.14 5.40 -8.17
N TRP A 121 -5.65 4.59 -7.25
CA TRP A 121 -4.28 4.74 -6.75
C TRP A 121 -3.24 4.48 -7.85
N MET A 122 -3.46 3.51 -8.73
CA MET A 122 -2.59 3.24 -9.89
C MET A 122 -2.52 4.42 -10.87
N VAL A 123 -3.53 5.28 -10.95
CA VAL A 123 -3.42 6.56 -11.69
C VAL A 123 -2.29 7.42 -11.09
N THR A 124 -2.22 7.50 -9.76
CA THR A 124 -1.16 8.25 -9.08
C THR A 124 0.20 7.57 -9.28
N VAL A 125 0.26 6.23 -9.22
CA VAL A 125 1.49 5.47 -9.49
C VAL A 125 2.06 5.81 -10.87
N ARG A 126 1.21 5.82 -11.90
CA ARG A 126 1.62 6.20 -13.27
C ARG A 126 2.03 7.67 -13.38
N ALA A 127 1.34 8.55 -12.68
CA ALA A 127 1.66 9.98 -12.70
C ALA A 127 2.99 10.31 -12.01
N ASP A 128 3.35 9.54 -10.98
CA ASP A 128 4.59 9.69 -10.23
C ASP A 128 5.77 8.92 -10.85
N GLN A 129 5.52 8.07 -11.84
CA GLN A 129 6.55 7.25 -12.46
C GLN A 129 7.63 8.10 -13.14
N GLY A 130 8.88 7.89 -12.78
CA GLY A 130 10.02 8.64 -13.34
C GLY A 130 10.09 10.11 -12.90
N VAL A 131 9.28 10.53 -11.92
CA VAL A 131 9.25 11.90 -11.41
C VAL A 131 10.09 12.05 -10.15
N GLY A 132 10.99 13.03 -10.16
CA GLY A 132 11.81 13.41 -9.01
C GLY A 132 13.19 12.74 -8.94
N SER A 133 14.03 13.24 -8.05
CA SER A 133 15.42 12.77 -7.83
C SER A 133 15.51 11.37 -7.19
N VAL A 134 14.37 10.79 -6.87
CA VAL A 134 14.24 9.53 -6.14
C VAL A 134 14.29 8.33 -7.09
N THR A 135 14.10 8.54 -8.40
CA THR A 135 14.06 7.50 -9.42
C THR A 135 15.04 7.85 -10.53
N GLU A 136 16.32 7.53 -10.35
CA GLU A 136 17.33 7.76 -11.38
C GLU A 136 17.12 6.86 -12.61
N ALA A 137 16.44 5.73 -12.43
CA ALA A 137 16.14 4.81 -13.52
C ALA A 137 14.93 5.28 -14.35
N PRO A 138 15.01 5.22 -15.68
CA PRO A 138 13.84 5.41 -16.54
C PRO A 138 12.69 4.48 -16.13
N GLY A 139 11.49 5.02 -15.91
CA GLY A 139 10.34 4.23 -15.49
C GLY A 139 10.32 3.84 -14.00
N GLY A 140 11.23 4.35 -13.18
CA GLY A 140 11.32 4.04 -11.76
C GLY A 140 10.03 4.40 -11.00
N ILE A 141 9.73 3.61 -9.96
CA ILE A 141 8.58 3.78 -9.06
C ILE A 141 9.11 4.07 -7.66
N GLY A 142 8.59 5.10 -7.02
CA GLY A 142 8.94 5.43 -5.64
C GLY A 142 8.51 4.35 -4.64
N SER A 143 9.21 4.25 -3.52
CA SER A 143 8.80 3.39 -2.41
C SER A 143 7.50 3.86 -1.75
N THR A 144 7.13 5.13 -1.95
CA THR A 144 5.84 5.70 -1.55
C THR A 144 5.16 6.38 -2.74
N VAL A 145 3.84 6.27 -2.84
CA VAL A 145 3.04 6.96 -3.87
C VAL A 145 1.77 7.54 -3.22
N PRO A 146 1.55 8.86 -3.29
CA PRO A 146 2.40 9.88 -3.95
C PRO A 146 3.83 9.89 -3.40
N THR A 147 4.77 10.20 -4.30
CA THR A 147 6.18 10.27 -3.93
C THR A 147 6.40 11.38 -2.91
N TYR A 148 6.89 11.01 -1.74
CA TYR A 148 7.26 11.98 -0.71
C TYR A 148 8.72 12.37 -0.91
N ASN A 149 8.93 13.57 -1.40
CA ASN A 149 10.28 14.11 -1.59
C ASN A 149 10.80 14.65 -0.25
N LEU A 150 11.44 13.80 0.53
CA LEU A 150 12.34 14.24 1.57
C LEU A 150 13.63 14.68 0.87
N ALA A 151 13.86 15.97 0.77
CA ALA A 151 14.88 16.60 -0.06
C ALA A 151 16.33 16.05 0.07
N ASP A 152 16.60 15.22 1.08
CA ASP A 152 17.91 14.64 1.36
C ASP A 152 17.89 13.12 1.62
N ASP A 153 16.74 12.43 1.47
CA ASP A 153 16.63 11.01 1.80
C ASP A 153 16.49 10.13 0.56
N THR A 154 17.62 9.76 -0.01
CA THR A 154 17.70 8.77 -1.10
C THR A 154 17.42 7.34 -0.63
N THR A 155 17.22 7.11 0.67
CA THR A 155 16.99 5.78 1.26
C THR A 155 15.68 5.15 0.77
N PHE A 156 14.72 5.98 0.39
CA PHE A 156 13.40 5.55 -0.10
C PHE A 156 13.30 5.54 -1.64
N ALA A 157 14.40 5.79 -2.31
CA ALA A 157 14.51 5.68 -3.74
C ALA A 157 14.56 4.20 -4.12
N ASP A 158 13.57 3.75 -4.88
CA ASP A 158 13.79 2.72 -5.85
C ASP A 158 14.30 1.37 -5.30
N GLY A 159 13.51 0.74 -4.46
CA GLY A 159 13.73 -0.67 -4.16
C GLY A 159 12.95 -1.55 -5.14
N THR A 160 13.61 -2.47 -5.84
CA THR A 160 12.97 -3.45 -6.73
C THR A 160 11.74 -4.09 -6.07
N THR A 161 11.87 -4.45 -4.81
CA THR A 161 10.80 -5.09 -4.03
C THR A 161 9.59 -4.21 -3.80
N TRP A 162 9.76 -2.92 -3.54
CA TRP A 162 8.65 -1.97 -3.34
C TRP A 162 8.06 -1.50 -4.66
N ALA A 163 8.91 -1.14 -5.61
CA ALA A 163 8.52 -0.69 -6.94
C ALA A 163 7.74 -1.74 -7.73
N ALA A 164 7.93 -3.04 -7.44
CA ALA A 164 7.17 -4.14 -8.02
C ALA A 164 5.64 -4.00 -7.88
N ALA A 165 5.17 -3.10 -7.02
CA ALA A 165 3.75 -2.76 -6.90
C ALA A 165 3.11 -2.36 -8.24
N VAL A 166 3.88 -1.78 -9.17
CA VAL A 166 3.38 -1.38 -10.50
C VAL A 166 2.89 -2.59 -11.32
N CYS A 167 3.49 -3.76 -11.13
CA CYS A 167 3.07 -5.02 -11.76
C CYS A 167 2.18 -5.84 -10.83
N MET A 168 2.52 -5.92 -9.54
CA MET A 168 1.84 -6.78 -8.59
C MET A 168 0.38 -6.37 -8.36
N VAL A 169 0.11 -5.07 -8.22
CA VAL A 169 -1.26 -4.61 -7.96
C VAL A 169 -2.18 -4.90 -9.14
N PRO A 170 -1.86 -4.55 -10.40
CA PRO A 170 -2.66 -4.97 -11.56
C PRO A 170 -2.86 -6.48 -11.66
N TRP A 171 -1.81 -7.28 -11.41
CA TRP A 171 -1.90 -8.73 -11.40
C TRP A 171 -2.91 -9.26 -10.37
N GLN A 172 -2.84 -8.77 -9.13
CA GLN A 172 -3.76 -9.19 -8.08
C GLN A 172 -5.22 -8.79 -8.39
N LEU A 173 -5.44 -7.60 -8.93
CA LEU A 173 -6.77 -7.14 -9.34
C LEU A 173 -7.30 -7.97 -10.51
N TYR A 174 -6.48 -8.21 -11.53
CA TYR A 174 -6.88 -9.04 -12.65
C TYR A 174 -7.25 -10.48 -12.22
N THR A 175 -6.41 -11.12 -11.43
CA THR A 175 -6.66 -12.49 -10.96
C THR A 175 -7.89 -12.59 -10.06
N GLN A 176 -8.25 -11.54 -9.34
CA GLN A 176 -9.40 -11.53 -8.45
C GLN A 176 -10.70 -11.16 -9.16
N TYR A 177 -10.66 -10.19 -10.07
CA TYR A 177 -11.88 -9.62 -10.67
C TYR A 177 -12.07 -10.01 -12.13
N GLY A 178 -11.07 -10.57 -12.81
CA GLY A 178 -11.11 -10.95 -14.22
C GLY A 178 -11.20 -9.76 -15.18
N ASN A 179 -11.00 -8.54 -14.72
CA ASN A 179 -11.12 -7.32 -15.51
C ASN A 179 -9.78 -6.96 -16.16
N THR A 180 -9.68 -7.06 -17.49
CA THR A 180 -8.49 -6.73 -18.26
C THR A 180 -8.18 -5.25 -18.35
N GLN A 181 -9.16 -4.39 -18.08
CA GLN A 181 -8.96 -2.94 -18.16
C GLN A 181 -7.82 -2.45 -17.24
N VAL A 182 -7.65 -3.06 -16.06
CA VAL A 182 -6.54 -2.72 -15.16
C VAL A 182 -5.19 -3.05 -15.78
N ILE A 183 -5.10 -4.07 -16.62
CA ILE A 183 -3.89 -4.42 -17.36
C ILE A 183 -3.64 -3.37 -18.45
N GLU A 184 -4.65 -3.11 -19.29
CA GLU A 184 -4.57 -2.15 -20.40
C GLU A 184 -4.12 -0.77 -19.92
N GLU A 185 -4.68 -0.31 -18.80
CA GLU A 185 -4.35 0.99 -18.19
C GLU A 185 -2.92 1.08 -17.67
N ASN A 186 -2.28 -0.04 -17.31
CA ASN A 186 -0.99 -0.04 -16.63
C ASN A 186 0.14 -0.72 -17.42
N MET A 187 -0.13 -1.34 -18.57
CA MET A 187 0.86 -2.11 -19.32
C MET A 187 2.11 -1.31 -19.65
N GLU A 188 1.95 -0.10 -20.17
CA GLU A 188 3.09 0.75 -20.53
C GLU A 188 3.94 1.13 -19.30
N ALA A 189 3.29 1.35 -18.14
CA ALA A 189 4.00 1.64 -16.91
C ALA A 189 4.77 0.42 -16.37
N MET A 190 4.18 -0.77 -16.47
CA MET A 190 4.84 -2.02 -16.12
C MET A 190 6.06 -2.27 -16.99
N MET A 191 5.91 -2.11 -18.30
CA MET A 191 7.01 -2.27 -19.26
C MET A 191 8.10 -1.22 -19.07
N ALA A 192 7.74 0.04 -18.81
CA ALA A 192 8.71 1.08 -18.51
C ALA A 192 9.54 0.77 -17.27
N TRP A 193 8.91 0.21 -16.22
CA TRP A 193 9.63 -0.20 -15.01
C TRP A 193 10.52 -1.42 -15.28
N LEU A 194 10.03 -2.45 -15.96
CA LEU A 194 10.80 -3.65 -16.28
C LEU A 194 12.02 -3.32 -17.14
N ASN A 195 11.83 -2.52 -18.19
CA ASN A 195 12.92 -2.09 -19.05
C ASN A 195 13.89 -1.14 -18.31
N GLY A 196 13.40 -0.34 -17.37
CA GLY A 196 14.23 0.52 -16.54
C GLY A 196 15.16 -0.25 -15.61
N MET A 197 14.84 -1.51 -15.30
CA MET A 197 15.70 -2.38 -14.49
C MET A 197 17.02 -2.70 -15.19
N ASP A 198 17.10 -2.63 -16.52
CA ASP A 198 18.35 -2.78 -17.28
C ASP A 198 19.36 -1.65 -16.99
N PHE A 199 18.90 -0.54 -16.41
CA PHE A 199 19.76 0.56 -15.96
C PHE A 199 20.64 0.16 -14.76
N TYR A 200 20.29 -0.88 -14.04
CA TYR A 200 21.08 -1.39 -12.92
C TYR A 200 22.12 -2.39 -13.40
N ASP A 201 23.36 -2.21 -12.93
CA ASP A 201 24.48 -3.07 -13.27
C ASP A 201 24.12 -4.54 -13.07
N PHE A 202 24.28 -5.33 -14.13
CA PHE A 202 24.22 -6.77 -14.06
C PHE A 202 25.49 -7.33 -13.39
N SER A 203 25.35 -8.47 -12.75
CA SER A 203 26.47 -9.16 -12.15
C SER A 203 27.48 -9.59 -13.22
N GLU A 204 28.77 -9.28 -13.01
CA GLU A 204 29.84 -9.79 -13.88
C GLU A 204 29.89 -11.33 -13.92
N THR A 205 29.51 -11.97 -12.82
CA THR A 205 29.48 -13.44 -12.69
C THR A 205 28.23 -14.06 -13.30
N TYR A 206 27.10 -13.35 -13.22
CA TYR A 206 25.80 -13.80 -13.70
C TYR A 206 25.16 -12.71 -14.54
N PRO A 207 25.47 -12.62 -15.82
CA PRO A 207 25.11 -11.47 -16.67
C PRO A 207 23.61 -11.25 -16.88
N HIS A 208 22.76 -12.16 -16.40
CA HIS A 208 21.29 -12.02 -16.44
C HIS A 208 20.69 -11.71 -15.08
N LEU A 209 21.52 -11.51 -14.05
CA LEU A 209 21.06 -11.16 -12.70
C LEU A 209 21.55 -9.77 -12.31
N SER A 210 20.67 -8.98 -11.77
CA SER A 210 21.03 -7.68 -11.20
C SER A 210 21.98 -7.86 -10.02
N ALA A 211 23.05 -7.07 -10.00
CA ALA A 211 23.97 -6.97 -8.85
C ALA A 211 23.44 -6.04 -7.76
N LYS A 212 22.24 -5.47 -7.92
CA LYS A 212 21.66 -4.50 -6.99
C LYS A 212 21.43 -5.12 -5.62
N THR A 213 22.14 -4.59 -4.63
CA THR A 213 22.04 -5.01 -3.21
C THR A 213 21.37 -3.96 -2.33
N SER A 214 20.91 -2.85 -2.94
CA SER A 214 20.25 -1.75 -2.24
C SER A 214 18.72 -1.92 -2.20
N GLY A 215 18.08 -1.09 -1.39
CA GLY A 215 16.64 -1.05 -1.23
C GLY A 215 16.16 -1.69 0.07
N LEU A 216 14.86 -1.68 0.30
CA LEU A 216 14.26 -2.15 1.54
C LEU A 216 14.21 -3.69 1.65
N SER A 217 14.29 -4.38 0.52
CA SER A 217 14.49 -5.83 0.41
C SER A 217 13.68 -6.66 1.42
N ASP A 218 14.34 -7.46 2.26
CA ASP A 218 13.72 -8.25 3.34
C ASP A 218 13.49 -7.36 4.57
N TRP A 219 12.49 -6.49 4.49
CA TRP A 219 12.21 -5.45 5.49
C TRP A 219 11.87 -6.05 6.85
N LEU A 220 12.57 -5.59 7.88
CA LEU A 220 12.43 -6.03 9.26
C LEU A 220 12.63 -7.55 9.47
N ALA A 221 13.48 -8.18 8.63
CA ALA A 221 13.87 -9.56 8.85
C ALA A 221 14.37 -9.76 10.28
N MET A 222 13.96 -10.87 10.89
CA MET A 222 14.25 -11.11 12.31
C MET A 222 15.69 -11.55 12.56
N ASP A 223 16.30 -12.33 11.66
CA ASP A 223 17.73 -12.77 11.69
C ASP A 223 17.94 -14.08 10.92
N PRO A 224 18.99 -14.23 10.08
CA PRO A 224 19.70 -13.17 9.38
C PRO A 224 18.87 -12.63 8.21
N ASN A 225 19.19 -11.43 7.74
CA ASN A 225 18.52 -10.87 6.54
C ASN A 225 18.80 -11.77 5.33
N THR A 226 17.78 -11.98 4.50
CA THR A 226 17.96 -12.59 3.18
C THR A 226 18.85 -11.69 2.33
N PRO A 227 19.83 -12.25 1.57
CA PRO A 227 20.63 -11.44 0.67
C PRO A 227 19.76 -10.60 -0.27
N ALA A 228 20.03 -9.30 -0.34
CA ALA A 228 19.16 -8.36 -1.06
C ALA A 228 19.15 -8.61 -2.57
N ASP A 229 20.26 -9.04 -3.15
CA ASP A 229 20.36 -9.45 -4.55
C ASP A 229 19.45 -10.64 -4.85
N LEU A 230 19.40 -11.65 -3.96
CA LEU A 230 18.50 -12.79 -4.11
C LEU A 230 17.03 -12.35 -4.11
N VAL A 231 16.63 -11.50 -3.14
CA VAL A 231 15.24 -11.01 -3.04
C VAL A 231 14.88 -10.18 -4.26
N ASN A 232 15.74 -9.24 -4.65
CA ASN A 232 15.51 -8.35 -5.78
C ASN A 232 15.35 -9.15 -7.09
N ASN A 233 16.23 -10.12 -7.35
CA ASN A 233 16.15 -10.94 -8.56
C ASN A 233 14.92 -11.85 -8.56
N ALA A 234 14.59 -12.47 -7.43
CA ALA A 234 13.39 -13.31 -7.33
C ALA A 234 12.11 -12.51 -7.63
N ILE A 235 11.99 -11.31 -7.07
CA ILE A 235 10.83 -10.42 -7.33
C ILE A 235 10.82 -9.97 -8.79
N TYR A 236 11.97 -9.58 -9.34
CA TYR A 236 12.05 -9.12 -10.73
C TYR A 236 11.62 -10.20 -11.72
N ILE A 237 12.15 -11.42 -11.57
CA ILE A 237 11.76 -12.58 -12.40
C ILE A 237 10.26 -12.84 -12.31
N TYR A 238 9.71 -12.83 -11.09
CA TYR A 238 8.28 -13.04 -10.89
C TYR A 238 7.44 -11.93 -11.54
N MET A 239 7.90 -10.68 -11.50
CA MET A 239 7.20 -9.58 -12.18
C MET A 239 7.23 -9.70 -13.69
N MET A 240 8.33 -10.18 -14.27
CA MET A 240 8.37 -10.50 -15.71
C MET A 240 7.34 -11.58 -16.07
N GLU A 241 7.30 -12.68 -15.32
CA GLU A 241 6.35 -13.76 -15.57
C GLU A 241 4.88 -13.30 -15.51
N VAL A 242 4.51 -12.56 -14.46
CA VAL A 242 3.11 -12.10 -14.33
C VAL A 242 2.77 -11.02 -15.34
N THR A 243 3.74 -10.19 -15.76
CA THR A 243 3.51 -9.18 -16.80
C THR A 243 3.34 -9.83 -18.17
N ALA A 244 4.13 -10.85 -18.49
CA ALA A 244 3.94 -11.65 -19.70
C ALA A 244 2.52 -12.30 -19.72
N CYS A 245 2.09 -12.92 -18.63
CA CYS A 245 0.74 -13.46 -18.51
C CYS A 245 -0.34 -12.38 -18.69
N MET A 246 -0.13 -11.18 -18.17
CA MET A 246 -1.06 -10.06 -18.36
C MET A 246 -1.07 -9.55 -19.81
N ALA A 247 0.10 -9.49 -20.45
CA ALA A 247 0.23 -9.12 -21.86
C ALA A 247 -0.53 -10.09 -22.75
N ASP A 248 -0.38 -11.39 -22.53
CA ASP A 248 -1.17 -12.43 -23.21
C ASP A 248 -2.68 -12.23 -23.04
N ALA A 249 -3.12 -11.93 -21.82
CA ALA A 249 -4.54 -11.76 -21.51
C ALA A 249 -5.20 -10.59 -22.28
N ILE A 250 -4.41 -9.61 -22.71
CA ILE A 250 -4.87 -8.45 -23.52
C ILE A 250 -4.43 -8.52 -24.98
N GLY A 251 -3.80 -9.63 -25.40
CA GLY A 251 -3.35 -9.85 -26.78
C GLY A 251 -2.11 -9.04 -27.19
N ARG A 252 -1.33 -8.54 -26.24
CA ARG A 252 -0.06 -7.83 -26.47
C ARG A 252 1.10 -8.83 -26.54
N THR A 253 1.11 -9.64 -27.59
CA THR A 253 2.14 -10.67 -27.81
C THR A 253 3.55 -10.11 -27.99
N ASP A 254 3.67 -8.83 -28.31
CA ASP A 254 4.92 -8.08 -28.35
C ASP A 254 5.60 -7.92 -26.98
N TYR A 255 4.85 -8.14 -25.90
CA TYR A 255 5.32 -8.07 -24.52
C TYR A 255 5.24 -9.41 -23.77
N ALA A 256 4.76 -10.46 -24.43
CA ALA A 256 4.59 -11.77 -23.79
C ALA A 256 5.82 -12.69 -23.93
N ASP A 257 6.70 -12.41 -24.88
CA ASP A 257 7.96 -13.12 -25.13
C ASP A 257 9.12 -12.53 -24.30
#